data_33bfa5d4b64ce688cf51f47849e3a892
#
_entry.id   33bfa5d4b64ce688cf51f47849e3a892
#
_cell.length_a   1.000
_cell.length_b   1.000
_cell.length_c   1.000
_cell.angle_alpha   90.00
_cell.angle_beta   90.00
_cell.angle_gamma   90.00
#
_symmetry.space_group_name_H-M   'P 1'
#
loop_
_entity.id
_entity.type
_entity.pdbx_description
1 polymer ?
#
loop_
_entity_poly.entity_id
_entity_poly.type
_entity_poly.pdbx_seq_one_letter_code
_entity_poly.pdbx_strand_id
1 'polypeptide(L)'
;MERMFSRADLRKLLVPLMVEQALAMTIGMADTVMVASCSEAAVSGVSLIDSVNAVFLWLFPALATGGGVVLAQYIGRGEEENARRSVGQLTLLLVGFSMMISVLFMLFRDELLVLLFGQIEPQVMAYARTYFTVSIISYPFLALYNVGASVFRAVGNSKLSMTVSTAANALNLIGNAILIYGFGLEVLGAGLATLASRILGAVIMLYKLLRPGCKVGMRSFGDLRFQKEMFGRILRIGIPSGLESAAFNIGKLLVASLVSTLVTAAITANAVMNTLQSIILIPTSAIHLVAVPIVGQCLGAGKAEDAKYYTKWLVGLAYICLFITAGGTLLFANPILSLFKLTPETTAVALRLLRFYFCIVVTLYPLAFTITPCLRAAGDVRFCLIGAMTGMWLGRILCSHLFVSFGWGIMGVWVAIVADWLIRIAFYLPRYLSGRWLKKKVI
;
A
#
# COMPACT_ATOMS: atom_id res chain seq x y z
N MET A 1 -0.22 -26.27 24.47
CA MET A 1 -1.37 -25.44 24.06
C MET A 1 -1.45 -25.41 22.55
N GLU A 2 -2.58 -25.78 22.00
CA GLU A 2 -2.81 -25.74 20.56
C GLU A 2 -2.91 -24.26 20.10
N ARG A 3 -2.13 -23.90 19.07
CA ARG A 3 -2.07 -22.52 18.60
C ARG A 3 -3.27 -22.19 17.75
N MET A 4 -3.67 -20.91 17.74
CA MET A 4 -4.87 -20.45 17.04
C MET A 4 -4.85 -20.71 15.52
N PHE A 5 -3.69 -20.63 14.88
CA PHE A 5 -3.51 -20.88 13.44
C PHE A 5 -2.51 -22.02 13.22
N SER A 6 -2.87 -22.98 12.37
CA SER A 6 -1.95 -23.99 11.88
C SER A 6 -0.98 -23.43 10.83
N ARG A 7 0.11 -24.15 10.56
CA ARG A 7 1.03 -23.78 9.45
C ARG A 7 0.33 -23.78 8.09
N ALA A 8 -0.69 -24.63 7.93
CA ALA A 8 -1.49 -24.68 6.70
C ALA A 8 -2.34 -23.41 6.54
N ASP A 9 -2.94 -22.91 7.61
CA ASP A 9 -3.73 -21.67 7.60
C ASP A 9 -2.86 -20.46 7.25
N LEU A 10 -1.65 -20.39 7.85
CA LEU A 10 -0.69 -19.32 7.54
C LEU A 10 -0.27 -19.32 6.07
N ARG A 11 -0.02 -20.53 5.49
CA ARG A 11 0.30 -20.64 4.05
C ARG A 11 -0.87 -20.22 3.17
N LYS A 12 -2.11 -20.61 3.51
CA LYS A 12 -3.33 -20.21 2.79
C LYS A 12 -3.57 -18.70 2.80
N LEU A 13 -3.06 -17.99 3.81
CA LEU A 13 -3.12 -16.54 3.89
C LEU A 13 -1.98 -15.86 3.13
N LEU A 14 -0.74 -16.31 3.32
CA LEU A 14 0.46 -15.65 2.82
C LEU A 14 0.69 -15.85 1.33
N VAL A 15 0.62 -17.12 0.85
CA VAL A 15 0.97 -17.42 -0.54
C VAL A 15 0.10 -16.68 -1.55
N PRO A 16 -1.25 -16.64 -1.40
CA PRO A 16 -2.07 -15.87 -2.33
C PRO A 16 -1.73 -14.37 -2.32
N LEU A 17 -1.42 -13.79 -1.16
CA LEU A 17 -1.06 -12.36 -1.08
C LEU A 17 0.30 -12.07 -1.69
N MET A 18 1.28 -12.96 -1.55
CA MET A 18 2.57 -12.82 -2.25
C MET A 18 2.38 -12.81 -3.77
N VAL A 19 1.55 -13.72 -4.29
CA VAL A 19 1.20 -13.77 -5.71
C VAL A 19 0.44 -12.50 -6.13
N GLU A 20 -0.54 -12.06 -5.34
CA GLU A 20 -1.30 -10.83 -5.57
C GLU A 20 -0.37 -9.61 -5.70
N GLN A 21 0.58 -9.44 -4.76
CA GLN A 21 1.51 -8.30 -4.77
C GLN A 21 2.48 -8.37 -5.96
N ALA A 22 2.98 -9.55 -6.31
CA ALA A 22 3.85 -9.73 -7.46
C ALA A 22 3.13 -9.41 -8.77
N LEU A 23 1.91 -9.94 -8.97
CA LEU A 23 1.10 -9.68 -10.15
C LEU A 23 0.71 -8.19 -10.27
N ALA A 24 0.29 -7.56 -9.17
CA ALA A 24 -0.07 -6.15 -9.17
C ALA A 24 1.10 -5.27 -9.62
N MET A 25 2.32 -5.58 -9.19
CA MET A 25 3.51 -4.85 -9.61
C MET A 25 3.82 -5.06 -11.09
N THR A 26 3.82 -6.30 -11.56
CA THR A 26 4.13 -6.63 -12.97
C THR A 26 3.13 -5.97 -13.92
N ILE A 27 1.84 -6.00 -13.59
CA ILE A 27 0.79 -5.43 -14.41
C ILE A 27 0.83 -3.90 -14.39
N GLY A 28 1.13 -3.29 -13.24
CA GLY A 28 1.34 -1.84 -13.17
C GLY A 28 2.50 -1.35 -14.06
N MET A 29 3.57 -2.14 -14.16
CA MET A 29 4.66 -1.85 -15.11
C MET A 29 4.20 -1.95 -16.57
N ALA A 30 3.43 -2.99 -16.93
CA ALA A 30 2.89 -3.18 -18.27
C ALA A 30 1.94 -2.02 -18.65
N ASP A 31 1.07 -1.59 -17.74
CA ASP A 31 0.15 -0.46 -17.93
C ASP A 31 0.92 0.83 -18.30
N THR A 32 1.98 1.14 -17.54
CA THR A 32 2.84 2.30 -17.82
C THR A 32 3.48 2.22 -19.20
N VAL A 33 3.97 1.05 -19.63
CA VAL A 33 4.57 0.85 -20.96
C VAL A 33 3.54 1.04 -22.07
N MET A 34 2.30 0.56 -21.87
CA MET A 34 1.24 0.70 -22.87
C MET A 34 0.82 2.17 -23.06
N VAL A 35 0.69 2.93 -21.99
CA VAL A 35 0.43 4.39 -22.08
C VAL A 35 1.60 5.12 -22.72
N ALA A 36 2.84 4.71 -22.45
CA ALA A 36 4.03 5.30 -23.04
C ALA A 36 4.14 5.13 -24.55
N SER A 37 3.39 4.19 -25.13
CA SER A 37 3.35 3.98 -26.58
C SER A 37 2.44 4.97 -27.34
N CYS A 38 1.61 5.79 -26.65
CA CYS A 38 0.69 6.72 -27.29
C CYS A 38 1.41 7.99 -27.79
N SER A 39 1.74 8.90 -26.89
CA SER A 39 2.47 10.14 -27.19
C SER A 39 3.14 10.68 -25.92
N GLU A 40 4.14 11.56 -26.06
CA GLU A 40 4.80 12.20 -24.91
C GLU A 40 3.82 13.04 -24.09
N ALA A 41 2.91 13.75 -24.76
CA ALA A 41 1.86 14.53 -24.08
C ALA A 41 0.88 13.64 -23.32
N ALA A 42 0.53 12.46 -23.86
CA ALA A 42 -0.32 11.48 -23.20
C ALA A 42 0.35 10.94 -21.93
N VAL A 43 1.62 10.52 -22.01
CA VAL A 43 2.40 10.06 -20.87
C VAL A 43 2.48 11.12 -19.79
N SER A 44 2.78 12.36 -20.17
CA SER A 44 2.88 13.49 -19.26
C SER A 44 1.55 13.74 -18.54
N GLY A 45 0.44 13.81 -19.29
CA GLY A 45 -0.90 14.02 -18.72
C GLY A 45 -1.32 12.90 -17.74
N VAL A 46 -1.10 11.63 -18.11
CA VAL A 46 -1.40 10.48 -17.23
C VAL A 46 -0.52 10.49 -16.00
N SER A 47 0.79 10.73 -16.13
CA SER A 47 1.73 10.75 -15.00
C SER A 47 1.40 11.83 -13.96
N LEU A 48 0.93 13.00 -14.40
CA LEU A 48 0.47 14.05 -13.50
C LEU A 48 -0.72 13.56 -12.65
N ILE A 49 -1.72 12.96 -13.30
CA ILE A 49 -2.90 12.45 -12.61
C ILE A 49 -2.59 11.21 -11.76
N ASP A 50 -1.66 10.36 -12.18
CA ASP A 50 -1.23 9.21 -11.37
C ASP A 50 -0.59 9.65 -10.05
N SER A 51 0.05 10.82 -10.03
CA SER A 51 0.54 11.42 -8.78
C SER A 51 -0.60 11.74 -7.81
N VAL A 52 -1.75 12.19 -8.32
CA VAL A 52 -2.98 12.43 -7.55
C VAL A 52 -3.62 11.09 -7.16
N ASN A 53 -3.75 10.17 -8.13
CA ASN A 53 -4.32 8.83 -7.91
C ASN A 53 -3.55 8.06 -6.82
N ALA A 54 -2.22 8.20 -6.76
CA ALA A 54 -1.37 7.55 -5.77
C ALA A 54 -1.81 7.88 -4.33
N VAL A 55 -2.28 9.10 -4.05
CA VAL A 55 -2.79 9.49 -2.72
C VAL A 55 -3.94 8.55 -2.32
N PHE A 56 -4.91 8.32 -3.21
CA PHE A 56 -6.08 7.48 -2.93
C PHE A 56 -5.75 5.99 -2.94
N LEU A 57 -4.81 5.56 -3.79
CA LEU A 57 -4.31 4.19 -3.81
C LEU A 57 -3.66 3.78 -2.48
N TRP A 58 -3.11 4.75 -1.72
CA TRP A 58 -2.55 4.50 -0.39
C TRP A 58 -3.53 4.80 0.74
N LEU A 59 -4.40 5.80 0.57
CA LEU A 59 -5.34 6.24 1.60
C LEU A 59 -6.46 5.22 1.84
N PHE A 60 -7.10 4.70 0.78
CA PHE A 60 -8.21 3.75 0.95
C PHE A 60 -7.80 2.44 1.62
N PRO A 61 -6.69 1.76 1.26
CA PRO A 61 -6.21 0.60 2.01
C PRO A 61 -5.84 0.92 3.48
N ALA A 62 -5.29 2.12 3.74
CA ALA A 62 -4.95 2.53 5.10
C ALA A 62 -6.20 2.73 5.96
N LEU A 63 -7.25 3.38 5.42
CA LEU A 63 -8.54 3.51 6.08
C LEU A 63 -9.23 2.13 6.24
N ALA A 64 -9.16 1.27 5.22
CA ALA A 64 -9.69 -0.09 5.27
C ALA A 64 -9.03 -0.93 6.37
N THR A 65 -7.75 -0.68 6.67
CA THR A 65 -7.04 -1.32 7.78
C THR A 65 -7.75 -1.05 9.11
N GLY A 66 -8.31 0.15 9.32
CA GLY A 66 -9.06 0.48 10.53
C GLY A 66 -10.24 -0.46 10.76
N GLY A 67 -11.06 -0.67 9.73
CA GLY A 67 -12.17 -1.64 9.78
C GLY A 67 -11.70 -3.08 9.86
N GLY A 68 -10.61 -3.42 9.15
CA GLY A 68 -10.00 -4.75 9.19
C GLY A 68 -9.52 -5.15 10.59
N VAL A 69 -8.96 -4.22 11.35
CA VAL A 69 -8.55 -4.45 12.75
C VAL A 69 -9.76 -4.70 13.65
N VAL A 70 -10.78 -3.84 13.59
CA VAL A 70 -12.02 -4.00 14.37
C VAL A 70 -12.70 -5.33 14.04
N LEU A 71 -12.84 -5.63 12.76
CA LEU A 71 -13.43 -6.86 12.26
C LEU A 71 -12.64 -8.10 12.73
N ALA A 72 -11.31 -8.10 12.60
CA ALA A 72 -10.48 -9.23 13.01
C ALA A 72 -10.60 -9.52 14.50
N GLN A 73 -10.71 -8.49 15.34
CA GLN A 73 -10.91 -8.67 16.78
C GLN A 73 -12.28 -9.24 17.12
N TYR A 74 -13.37 -8.78 16.45
CA TYR A 74 -14.70 -9.37 16.63
C TYR A 74 -14.77 -10.82 16.16
N ILE A 75 -14.13 -11.16 15.03
CA ILE A 75 -14.01 -12.56 14.58
C ILE A 75 -13.29 -13.40 15.61
N GLY A 76 -12.16 -12.90 16.15
CA GLY A 76 -11.40 -13.59 17.18
C GLY A 76 -12.21 -13.84 18.47
N ARG A 77 -13.10 -12.91 18.83
CA ARG A 77 -14.00 -13.02 19.98
C ARG A 77 -15.20 -13.93 19.72
N GLY A 78 -15.49 -14.31 18.47
CA GLY A 78 -16.66 -15.08 18.08
C GLY A 78 -17.96 -14.27 17.98
N GLU A 79 -17.88 -12.95 17.97
CA GLU A 79 -19.01 -12.03 17.90
C GLU A 79 -19.41 -11.74 16.43
N GLU A 80 -20.03 -12.71 15.74
CA GLU A 80 -20.37 -12.63 14.30
C GLU A 80 -21.27 -11.43 13.96
N GLU A 81 -22.22 -11.07 14.84
CA GLU A 81 -23.12 -9.94 14.64
C GLU A 81 -22.37 -8.60 14.65
N ASN A 82 -21.49 -8.39 15.63
CA ASN A 82 -20.67 -7.17 15.70
C ASN A 82 -19.64 -7.12 14.58
N ALA A 83 -19.10 -8.29 14.18
CA ALA A 83 -18.25 -8.40 13.00
C ALA A 83 -18.98 -7.95 11.73
N ARG A 84 -20.23 -8.40 11.51
CA ARG A 84 -21.06 -7.99 10.37
C ARG A 84 -21.36 -6.48 10.40
N ARG A 85 -21.77 -5.96 11.56
CA ARG A 85 -21.99 -4.51 11.73
C ARG A 85 -20.74 -3.69 11.40
N SER A 86 -19.56 -4.18 11.78
CA SER A 86 -18.29 -3.49 11.46
C SER A 86 -18.03 -3.45 9.94
N VAL A 87 -18.42 -4.49 9.19
CA VAL A 87 -18.35 -4.50 7.72
C VAL A 87 -19.26 -3.44 7.11
N GLY A 88 -20.52 -3.34 7.59
CA GLY A 88 -21.46 -2.31 7.15
C GLY A 88 -20.91 -0.90 7.39
N GLN A 89 -20.37 -0.62 8.60
CA GLN A 89 -19.80 0.69 8.92
C GLN A 89 -18.54 1.00 8.12
N LEU A 90 -17.69 0.00 7.86
CA LEU A 90 -16.51 0.16 7.01
C LEU A 90 -16.92 0.49 5.56
N THR A 91 -17.94 -0.20 5.05
CA THR A 91 -18.48 0.07 3.71
C THR A 91 -19.03 1.49 3.62
N LEU A 92 -19.87 1.89 4.59
CA LEU A 92 -20.42 3.25 4.67
C LEU A 92 -19.32 4.29 4.71
N LEU A 93 -18.30 4.09 5.53
CA LEU A 93 -17.15 5.00 5.67
C LEU A 93 -16.38 5.16 4.36
N LEU A 94 -15.90 4.06 3.78
CA LEU A 94 -15.03 4.12 2.62
C LEU A 94 -15.78 4.54 1.35
N VAL A 95 -16.93 3.94 1.09
CA VAL A 95 -17.72 4.29 -0.09
C VAL A 95 -18.31 5.70 0.04
N GLY A 96 -18.85 6.06 1.20
CA GLY A 96 -19.36 7.41 1.46
C GLY A 96 -18.27 8.48 1.33
N PHE A 97 -17.10 8.26 1.92
CA PHE A 97 -15.95 9.16 1.80
C PHE A 97 -15.46 9.27 0.35
N SER A 98 -15.35 8.14 -0.37
CA SER A 98 -14.91 8.16 -1.76
C SER A 98 -15.91 8.86 -2.68
N MET A 99 -17.23 8.66 -2.46
CA MET A 99 -18.27 9.37 -3.21
C MET A 99 -18.21 10.88 -2.95
N MET A 100 -18.05 11.28 -1.69
CA MET A 100 -17.90 12.70 -1.33
C MET A 100 -16.69 13.32 -2.05
N ILE A 101 -15.53 12.66 -2.02
CA ILE A 101 -14.32 13.12 -2.73
C ILE A 101 -14.58 13.16 -4.25
N SER A 102 -15.22 12.14 -4.81
CA SER A 102 -15.52 12.10 -6.25
C SER A 102 -16.42 13.26 -6.68
N VAL A 103 -17.46 13.57 -5.89
CA VAL A 103 -18.34 14.70 -6.18
C VAL A 103 -17.57 16.04 -6.09
N LEU A 104 -16.80 16.24 -5.01
CA LEU A 104 -15.99 17.46 -4.85
C LEU A 104 -14.98 17.63 -5.98
N PHE A 105 -14.25 16.56 -6.33
CA PHE A 105 -13.25 16.60 -7.40
C PHE A 105 -13.88 16.78 -8.79
N MET A 106 -15.08 16.26 -8.99
CA MET A 106 -15.80 16.47 -10.26
C MET A 106 -16.29 17.93 -10.40
N LEU A 107 -16.78 18.52 -9.29
CA LEU A 107 -17.26 19.91 -9.28
C LEU A 107 -16.11 20.91 -9.47
N PHE A 108 -14.96 20.66 -8.86
CA PHE A 108 -13.80 21.56 -8.89
C PHE A 108 -12.64 21.01 -9.74
N ARG A 109 -12.96 20.16 -10.73
CA ARG A 109 -11.95 19.44 -11.53
C ARG A 109 -10.95 20.38 -12.19
N ASP A 110 -11.45 21.39 -12.87
CA ASP A 110 -10.63 22.30 -13.68
C ASP A 110 -9.81 23.24 -12.79
N GLU A 111 -10.39 23.72 -11.71
CA GLU A 111 -9.71 24.53 -10.70
C GLU A 111 -8.61 23.73 -10.00
N LEU A 112 -8.88 22.45 -9.69
CA LEU A 112 -7.89 21.57 -9.06
C LEU A 112 -6.73 21.28 -10.00
N LEU A 113 -6.97 21.04 -11.28
CA LEU A 113 -5.91 20.82 -12.27
C LEU A 113 -5.02 22.05 -12.41
N VAL A 114 -5.62 23.25 -12.49
CA VAL A 114 -4.86 24.50 -12.58
C VAL A 114 -4.11 24.79 -11.26
N LEU A 115 -4.72 24.52 -10.11
CA LEU A 115 -4.09 24.71 -8.79
C LEU A 115 -2.87 23.77 -8.59
N LEU A 116 -2.99 22.51 -9.01
CA LEU A 116 -1.95 21.51 -8.79
C LEU A 116 -0.82 21.60 -9.80
N PHE A 117 -1.13 21.91 -11.06
CA PHE A 117 -0.17 21.81 -12.17
C PHE A 117 0.11 23.14 -12.88
N GLY A 118 -0.64 24.18 -12.52
CA GLY A 118 -0.46 25.51 -13.13
C GLY A 118 -0.79 25.54 -14.62
N GLN A 119 -0.03 26.35 -15.35
CA GLN A 119 -0.14 26.43 -16.82
C GLN A 119 0.83 25.43 -17.45
N ILE A 120 0.29 24.32 -17.93
CA ILE A 120 1.00 23.31 -18.69
C ILE A 120 0.53 23.36 -20.15
N GLU A 121 1.24 22.67 -21.03
CA GLU A 121 0.89 22.58 -22.45
C GLU A 121 -0.59 22.18 -22.63
N PRO A 122 -1.36 22.87 -23.50
CA PRO A 122 -2.81 22.64 -23.67
C PRO A 122 -3.18 21.18 -23.96
N GLN A 123 -2.35 20.47 -24.74
CA GLN A 123 -2.56 19.07 -25.06
C GLN A 123 -2.36 18.16 -23.85
N VAL A 124 -1.34 18.41 -23.04
CA VAL A 124 -1.10 17.68 -21.76
C VAL A 124 -2.26 17.91 -20.79
N MET A 125 -2.75 19.16 -20.69
CA MET A 125 -3.91 19.49 -19.86
C MET A 125 -5.19 18.78 -20.33
N ALA A 126 -5.41 18.65 -21.65
CA ALA A 126 -6.55 17.94 -22.19
C ALA A 126 -6.52 16.45 -21.84
N TYR A 127 -5.36 15.79 -21.96
CA TYR A 127 -5.18 14.41 -21.55
C TYR A 127 -5.33 14.25 -20.03
N ALA A 128 -4.74 15.13 -19.24
CA ALA A 128 -4.87 15.13 -17.78
C ALA A 128 -6.34 15.26 -17.37
N ARG A 129 -7.10 16.18 -17.96
CA ARG A 129 -8.53 16.37 -17.71
C ARG A 129 -9.34 15.11 -18.01
N THR A 130 -9.10 14.48 -19.17
CA THR A 130 -9.79 13.26 -19.59
C THR A 130 -9.51 12.11 -18.60
N TYR A 131 -8.25 11.86 -18.30
CA TYR A 131 -7.85 10.76 -17.41
C TYR A 131 -8.31 11.00 -15.95
N PHE A 132 -8.25 12.25 -15.47
CA PHE A 132 -8.72 12.61 -14.14
C PHE A 132 -10.22 12.40 -13.99
N THR A 133 -11.03 12.77 -14.99
CA THR A 133 -12.48 12.53 -14.98
C THR A 133 -12.81 11.05 -14.78
N VAL A 134 -12.19 10.18 -15.57
CA VAL A 134 -12.40 8.73 -15.45
C VAL A 134 -11.88 8.18 -14.13
N SER A 135 -10.74 8.69 -13.65
CA SER A 135 -10.17 8.32 -12.36
C SER A 135 -11.11 8.66 -11.20
N ILE A 136 -11.67 9.87 -11.18
CA ILE A 136 -12.63 10.31 -10.15
C ILE A 136 -13.85 9.38 -10.08
N ILE A 137 -14.43 9.03 -11.23
CA ILE A 137 -15.57 8.09 -11.32
C ILE A 137 -15.20 6.71 -10.75
N SER A 138 -13.95 6.32 -10.87
CA SER A 138 -13.48 5.00 -10.42
C SER A 138 -13.23 4.88 -8.90
N TYR A 139 -13.10 5.98 -8.14
CA TYR A 139 -12.77 5.97 -6.72
C TYR A 139 -13.77 5.20 -5.84
N PRO A 140 -15.10 5.32 -5.99
CA PRO A 140 -16.06 4.54 -5.21
C PRO A 140 -15.91 3.03 -5.41
N PHE A 141 -15.60 2.61 -6.63
CA PHE A 141 -15.36 1.20 -6.94
C PHE A 141 -14.04 0.71 -6.32
N LEU A 142 -12.99 1.52 -6.38
CA LEU A 142 -11.72 1.22 -5.70
C LEU A 142 -11.92 1.10 -4.18
N ALA A 143 -12.68 2.00 -3.58
CA ALA A 143 -13.01 1.97 -2.16
C ALA A 143 -13.77 0.69 -1.79
N LEU A 144 -14.78 0.32 -2.55
CA LEU A 144 -15.58 -0.90 -2.33
C LEU A 144 -14.73 -2.18 -2.48
N TYR A 145 -13.85 -2.22 -3.48
CA TYR A 145 -12.87 -3.30 -3.60
C TYR A 145 -11.99 -3.43 -2.34
N ASN A 146 -11.47 -2.31 -1.81
CA ASN A 146 -10.64 -2.31 -0.60
C ASN A 146 -11.41 -2.78 0.65
N VAL A 147 -12.70 -2.45 0.76
CA VAL A 147 -13.59 -3.02 1.81
C VAL A 147 -13.60 -4.54 1.69
N GLY A 148 -13.98 -5.07 0.53
CA GLY A 148 -14.06 -6.52 0.30
C GLY A 148 -12.73 -7.22 0.58
N ALA A 149 -11.63 -6.69 0.03
CA ALA A 149 -10.30 -7.24 0.24
C ALA A 149 -9.90 -7.26 1.73
N SER A 150 -10.20 -6.19 2.49
CA SER A 150 -9.95 -6.14 3.94
C SER A 150 -10.78 -7.17 4.70
N VAL A 151 -12.07 -7.29 4.36
CA VAL A 151 -13.00 -8.24 5.00
C VAL A 151 -12.58 -9.68 4.74
N PHE A 152 -12.31 -10.04 3.47
CA PHE A 152 -11.95 -11.43 3.13
C PHE A 152 -10.58 -11.83 3.68
N ARG A 153 -9.63 -10.90 3.77
CA ARG A 153 -8.37 -11.13 4.50
C ARG A 153 -8.63 -11.35 6.00
N ALA A 154 -9.52 -10.55 6.60
CA ALA A 154 -9.84 -10.71 8.03
C ALA A 154 -10.50 -12.05 8.37
N VAL A 155 -11.29 -12.63 7.47
CA VAL A 155 -11.87 -13.99 7.65
C VAL A 155 -10.94 -15.13 7.20
N GLY A 156 -9.71 -14.83 6.79
CA GLY A 156 -8.75 -15.85 6.41
C GLY A 156 -8.82 -16.31 4.95
N ASN A 157 -9.57 -15.61 4.09
CA ASN A 157 -9.74 -15.96 2.67
C ASN A 157 -8.97 -15.03 1.73
N SER A 158 -7.65 -15.02 1.83
CA SER A 158 -6.78 -14.23 0.94
C SER A 158 -6.81 -14.71 -0.51
N LYS A 159 -7.19 -15.97 -0.78
CA LYS A 159 -7.32 -16.51 -2.13
C LYS A 159 -8.37 -15.74 -2.95
N LEU A 160 -9.47 -15.35 -2.33
CA LEU A 160 -10.51 -14.57 -3.01
C LEU A 160 -9.98 -13.19 -3.41
N SER A 161 -9.30 -12.48 -2.50
CA SER A 161 -8.68 -11.18 -2.80
C SER A 161 -7.71 -11.30 -3.98
N MET A 162 -6.81 -12.28 -3.95
CA MET A 162 -5.89 -12.56 -5.04
C MET A 162 -6.62 -12.83 -6.37
N THR A 163 -7.63 -13.70 -6.36
CA THR A 163 -8.34 -14.08 -7.60
C THR A 163 -9.05 -12.88 -8.22
N VAL A 164 -9.72 -12.05 -7.39
CA VAL A 164 -10.44 -10.86 -7.88
C VAL A 164 -9.44 -9.81 -8.36
N SER A 165 -8.34 -9.58 -7.64
CA SER A 165 -7.27 -8.68 -8.07
C SER A 165 -6.67 -9.13 -9.41
N THR A 166 -6.35 -10.41 -9.55
CA THR A 166 -5.82 -10.97 -10.80
C THR A 166 -6.79 -10.80 -11.96
N ALA A 167 -8.07 -11.10 -11.77
CA ALA A 167 -9.09 -10.92 -12.81
C ALA A 167 -9.26 -9.45 -13.20
N ALA A 168 -9.31 -8.54 -12.23
CA ALA A 168 -9.41 -7.11 -12.48
C ALA A 168 -8.19 -6.57 -13.25
N ASN A 169 -6.99 -6.98 -12.82
CA ASN A 169 -5.73 -6.60 -13.48
C ASN A 169 -5.60 -7.19 -14.89
N ALA A 170 -6.03 -8.43 -15.11
CA ALA A 170 -6.07 -9.03 -16.45
C ALA A 170 -7.04 -8.28 -17.37
N LEU A 171 -8.24 -7.93 -16.86
CA LEU A 171 -9.19 -7.10 -17.61
C LEU A 171 -8.62 -5.71 -17.93
N ASN A 172 -7.89 -5.10 -17.00
CA ASN A 172 -7.22 -3.82 -17.25
C ASN A 172 -6.19 -3.93 -18.39
N LEU A 173 -5.31 -4.92 -18.34
CA LEU A 173 -4.27 -5.13 -19.36
C LEU A 173 -4.87 -5.43 -20.73
N ILE A 174 -5.86 -6.34 -20.81
CA ILE A 174 -6.58 -6.66 -22.05
C ILE A 174 -7.36 -5.46 -22.54
N GLY A 175 -8.05 -4.76 -21.64
CA GLY A 175 -8.79 -3.55 -21.94
C GLY A 175 -7.90 -2.44 -22.51
N ASN A 176 -6.73 -2.21 -21.92
CA ASN A 176 -5.73 -1.28 -22.46
C ASN A 176 -5.31 -1.69 -23.87
N ALA A 177 -4.99 -2.96 -24.10
CA ALA A 177 -4.59 -3.44 -25.43
C ALA A 177 -5.68 -3.19 -26.47
N ILE A 178 -6.93 -3.48 -26.17
CA ILE A 178 -8.06 -3.30 -27.09
C ILE A 178 -8.37 -1.81 -27.30
N LEU A 179 -8.47 -1.03 -26.20
CA LEU A 179 -8.93 0.36 -26.29
C LEU A 179 -7.84 1.31 -26.81
N ILE A 180 -6.57 1.09 -26.44
CA ILE A 180 -5.45 1.91 -26.91
C ILE A 180 -5.07 1.52 -28.34
N TYR A 181 -4.74 0.24 -28.60
CA TYR A 181 -4.21 -0.18 -29.89
C TYR A 181 -5.30 -0.56 -30.90
N GLY A 182 -6.44 -1.12 -30.46
CA GLY A 182 -7.53 -1.51 -31.34
C GLY A 182 -8.42 -0.35 -31.74
N PHE A 183 -8.84 0.47 -30.79
CA PHE A 183 -9.76 1.60 -31.03
C PHE A 183 -9.04 2.96 -31.11
N GLY A 184 -7.75 3.06 -30.80
CA GLY A 184 -7.00 4.32 -30.86
C GLY A 184 -7.46 5.38 -29.84
N LEU A 185 -8.04 4.95 -28.70
CA LEU A 185 -8.59 5.87 -27.69
C LEU A 185 -7.53 6.48 -26.77
N GLU A 186 -6.26 6.16 -26.98
CA GLU A 186 -5.12 6.71 -26.22
C GLU A 186 -5.39 6.74 -24.70
N VAL A 187 -5.28 7.93 -24.08
CA VAL A 187 -5.47 8.17 -22.64
C VAL A 187 -6.89 7.82 -22.16
N LEU A 188 -7.91 8.08 -22.98
CA LEU A 188 -9.29 7.70 -22.63
C LEU A 188 -9.42 6.18 -22.56
N GLY A 189 -8.76 5.44 -23.46
CA GLY A 189 -8.73 3.98 -23.48
C GLY A 189 -8.13 3.42 -22.17
N ALA A 190 -6.98 3.95 -21.74
CA ALA A 190 -6.34 3.57 -20.48
C ALA A 190 -7.24 3.85 -19.27
N GLY A 191 -7.87 5.02 -19.24
CA GLY A 191 -8.81 5.38 -18.18
C GLY A 191 -10.02 4.44 -18.11
N LEU A 192 -10.67 4.15 -19.25
CA LEU A 192 -11.82 3.26 -19.33
C LEU A 192 -11.49 1.82 -18.95
N ALA A 193 -10.34 1.30 -19.36
CA ALA A 193 -9.88 -0.03 -18.95
C ALA A 193 -9.67 -0.10 -17.41
N THR A 194 -9.07 0.94 -16.85
CA THR A 194 -8.92 1.06 -15.38
C THR A 194 -10.26 1.15 -14.67
N LEU A 195 -11.20 1.93 -15.17
CA LEU A 195 -12.55 2.03 -14.62
C LEU A 195 -13.28 0.68 -14.68
N ALA A 196 -13.27 0.01 -15.86
CA ALA A 196 -13.90 -1.30 -16.04
C ALA A 196 -13.32 -2.36 -15.08
N SER A 197 -12.01 -2.39 -14.90
CA SER A 197 -11.33 -3.31 -13.97
C SER A 197 -11.72 -3.06 -12.52
N ARG A 198 -11.83 -1.79 -12.11
CA ARG A 198 -12.26 -1.40 -10.75
C ARG A 198 -13.73 -1.73 -10.51
N ILE A 199 -14.61 -1.53 -11.51
CA ILE A 199 -16.01 -1.95 -11.45
C ILE A 199 -16.11 -3.46 -11.30
N LEU A 200 -15.39 -4.25 -12.10
CA LEU A 200 -15.39 -5.71 -12.00
C LEU A 200 -14.97 -6.16 -10.60
N GLY A 201 -13.85 -5.63 -10.09
CA GLY A 201 -13.37 -5.95 -8.76
C GLY A 201 -14.38 -5.61 -7.67
N ALA A 202 -14.99 -4.43 -7.73
CA ALA A 202 -16.00 -3.96 -6.79
C ALA A 202 -17.27 -4.83 -6.82
N VAL A 203 -17.78 -5.14 -8.01
CA VAL A 203 -18.99 -5.95 -8.19
C VAL A 203 -18.79 -7.37 -7.66
N ILE A 204 -17.67 -8.02 -7.98
CA ILE A 204 -17.36 -9.35 -7.45
C ILE A 204 -17.25 -9.31 -5.92
N MET A 205 -16.55 -8.33 -5.35
CA MET A 205 -16.43 -8.20 -3.89
C MET A 205 -17.77 -7.96 -3.23
N LEU A 206 -18.61 -7.07 -3.76
CA LEU A 206 -19.94 -6.80 -3.25
C LEU A 206 -20.83 -8.04 -3.31
N TYR A 207 -20.87 -8.74 -4.46
CA TYR A 207 -21.59 -9.97 -4.61
C TYR A 207 -21.21 -11.03 -3.56
N LYS A 208 -19.89 -11.18 -3.33
CA LYS A 208 -19.38 -12.12 -2.31
C LYS A 208 -19.70 -11.68 -0.88
N LEU A 209 -19.73 -10.38 -0.60
CA LEU A 209 -20.12 -9.83 0.71
C LEU A 209 -21.61 -10.02 1.01
N LEU A 210 -22.46 -9.97 -0.01
CA LEU A 210 -23.92 -10.12 0.11
C LEU A 210 -24.37 -11.59 0.02
N ARG A 211 -23.49 -12.51 -0.36
CA ARG A 211 -23.86 -13.93 -0.57
C ARG A 211 -24.25 -14.60 0.76
N PRO A 212 -25.39 -15.32 0.83
CA PRO A 212 -25.73 -16.18 1.96
C PRO A 212 -24.61 -17.21 2.18
N GLY A 213 -24.09 -17.30 3.40
CA GLY A 213 -22.95 -18.18 3.74
C GLY A 213 -21.61 -17.44 3.98
N CYS A 214 -21.52 -16.15 3.70
CA CYS A 214 -20.44 -15.32 4.23
C CYS A 214 -20.74 -15.01 5.72
N LYS A 215 -20.01 -15.64 6.64
CA LYS A 215 -20.25 -15.52 8.10
C LYS A 215 -20.31 -14.08 8.60
N VAL A 216 -19.47 -13.21 8.04
CA VAL A 216 -19.36 -11.80 8.43
C VAL A 216 -19.82 -10.83 7.32
N GLY A 217 -20.36 -11.35 6.22
CA GLY A 217 -20.90 -10.55 5.12
C GLY A 217 -22.16 -9.79 5.51
N MET A 218 -22.48 -8.75 4.75
CA MET A 218 -23.74 -8.03 4.90
C MET A 218 -24.92 -8.92 4.46
N ARG A 219 -25.99 -8.96 5.24
CA ARG A 219 -27.22 -9.69 4.86
C ARG A 219 -28.11 -8.85 3.94
N SER A 220 -28.07 -7.55 4.15
CA SER A 220 -28.85 -6.58 3.36
C SER A 220 -28.21 -5.21 3.40
N PHE A 221 -28.67 -4.29 2.57
CA PHE A 221 -28.31 -2.88 2.67
C PHE A 221 -28.74 -2.23 3.99
N GLY A 222 -29.64 -2.85 4.77
CA GLY A 222 -29.98 -2.43 6.13
C GLY A 222 -28.80 -2.47 7.10
N ASP A 223 -27.79 -3.30 6.84
CA ASP A 223 -26.53 -3.36 7.64
C ASP A 223 -25.69 -2.08 7.49
N LEU A 224 -25.97 -1.23 6.50
CA LEU A 224 -25.35 0.09 6.31
C LEU A 224 -25.91 1.17 7.26
N ARG A 225 -26.88 0.86 8.12
CA ARG A 225 -27.42 1.84 9.07
C ARG A 225 -26.31 2.36 9.98
N PHE A 226 -26.14 3.69 9.98
CA PHE A 226 -25.10 4.37 10.72
C PHE A 226 -25.13 4.05 12.23
N GLN A 227 -23.99 3.62 12.77
CA GLN A 227 -23.79 3.33 14.19
C GLN A 227 -22.58 4.12 14.70
N LYS A 228 -22.85 5.23 15.38
CA LYS A 228 -21.83 6.21 15.83
C LYS A 228 -20.64 5.56 16.56
N GLU A 229 -20.91 4.62 17.46
CA GLU A 229 -19.87 3.98 18.27
C GLU A 229 -18.94 3.11 17.41
N MET A 230 -19.49 2.23 16.57
CA MET A 230 -18.71 1.36 15.69
C MET A 230 -17.94 2.17 14.65
N PHE A 231 -18.60 3.16 14.05
CA PHE A 231 -17.99 4.07 13.10
C PHE A 231 -16.81 4.84 13.73
N GLY A 232 -16.98 5.33 14.99
CA GLY A 232 -15.93 5.98 15.75
C GLY A 232 -14.73 5.07 16.05
N ARG A 233 -14.97 3.77 16.35
CA ARG A 233 -13.89 2.77 16.55
C ARG A 233 -13.07 2.59 15.28
N ILE A 234 -13.71 2.48 14.12
CA ILE A 234 -13.03 2.34 12.82
C ILE A 234 -12.20 3.59 12.50
N LEU A 235 -12.78 4.79 12.68
CA LEU A 235 -12.07 6.05 12.45
C LEU A 235 -10.88 6.25 13.38
N ARG A 236 -11.00 5.85 14.64
CA ARG A 236 -9.91 5.94 15.63
C ARG A 236 -8.64 5.19 15.19
N ILE A 237 -8.79 4.17 14.36
CA ILE A 237 -7.69 3.39 13.79
C ILE A 237 -7.38 3.87 12.37
N GLY A 238 -8.40 4.06 11.55
CA GLY A 238 -8.27 4.41 10.13
C GLY A 238 -7.61 5.77 9.90
N ILE A 239 -8.04 6.82 10.65
CA ILE A 239 -7.47 8.17 10.47
C ILE A 239 -5.96 8.19 10.76
N PRO A 240 -5.45 7.71 11.92
CA PRO A 240 -4.01 7.71 12.14
C PRO A 240 -3.25 6.88 11.10
N SER A 241 -3.80 5.76 10.64
CA SER A 241 -3.19 4.94 9.58
C SER A 241 -3.16 5.66 8.23
N GLY A 242 -4.22 6.40 7.90
CA GLY A 242 -4.29 7.23 6.70
C GLY A 242 -3.30 8.39 6.73
N LEU A 243 -3.22 9.10 7.87
CA LEU A 243 -2.25 10.19 8.09
C LEU A 243 -0.80 9.68 8.00
N GLU A 244 -0.52 8.51 8.56
CA GLU A 244 0.80 7.88 8.45
C GLU A 244 1.17 7.62 6.99
N SER A 245 0.24 7.03 6.19
CA SER A 245 0.45 6.77 4.77
C SER A 245 0.63 8.07 3.96
N ALA A 246 -0.19 9.08 4.22
CA ALA A 246 -0.08 10.37 3.56
C ALA A 246 1.26 11.06 3.86
N ALA A 247 1.64 11.13 5.14
CA ALA A 247 2.90 11.73 5.56
C ALA A 247 4.12 11.01 4.99
N PHE A 248 4.06 9.67 4.91
CA PHE A 248 5.12 8.88 4.31
C PHE A 248 5.28 9.18 2.81
N ASN A 249 4.18 9.30 2.07
CA ASN A 249 4.23 9.63 0.64
C ASN A 249 4.68 11.08 0.39
N ILE A 250 4.20 12.05 1.19
CA ILE A 250 4.70 13.43 1.14
C ILE A 250 6.22 13.45 1.40
N GLY A 251 6.68 12.74 2.42
CA GLY A 251 8.11 12.65 2.72
C GLY A 251 8.93 12.05 1.58
N LYS A 252 8.42 11.02 0.90
CA LYS A 252 9.07 10.47 -0.30
C LYS A 252 9.18 11.50 -1.42
N LEU A 253 8.16 12.32 -1.63
CA LEU A 253 8.19 13.39 -2.64
C LEU A 253 9.23 14.46 -2.29
N LEU A 254 9.34 14.87 -1.02
CA LEU A 254 10.36 15.83 -0.57
C LEU A 254 11.77 15.29 -0.75
N VAL A 255 12.00 14.02 -0.45
CA VAL A 255 13.30 13.37 -0.70
C VAL A 255 13.56 13.25 -2.21
N ALA A 256 12.56 12.94 -3.03
CA ALA A 256 12.72 12.90 -4.49
C ALA A 256 13.08 14.29 -5.06
N SER A 257 12.47 15.35 -4.53
CA SER A 257 12.83 16.73 -4.86
C SER A 257 14.28 17.06 -4.50
N LEU A 258 14.78 16.61 -3.34
CA LEU A 258 16.19 16.75 -2.99
C LEU A 258 17.10 15.97 -3.95
N VAL A 259 16.73 14.73 -4.29
CA VAL A 259 17.50 13.89 -5.24
C VAL A 259 17.58 14.54 -6.62
N SER A 260 16.53 15.25 -7.08
CA SER A 260 16.55 15.93 -8.38
C SER A 260 17.58 17.06 -8.49
N THR A 261 18.13 17.54 -7.38
CA THR A 261 19.20 18.54 -7.36
C THR A 261 20.60 17.93 -7.52
N LEU A 262 20.71 16.60 -7.53
CA LEU A 262 21.99 15.89 -7.67
C LEU A 262 22.37 15.70 -9.14
N VAL A 263 23.57 15.15 -9.35
CA VAL A 263 24.06 14.83 -10.71
C VAL A 263 23.21 13.75 -11.38
N THR A 264 23.08 13.79 -12.70
CA THR A 264 22.21 12.89 -13.49
C THR A 264 22.44 11.41 -13.20
N ALA A 265 23.71 10.97 -13.06
CA ALA A 265 24.03 9.58 -12.73
C ALA A 265 23.44 9.15 -11.38
N ALA A 266 23.39 10.03 -10.38
CA ALA A 266 22.80 9.77 -9.07
C ALA A 266 21.26 9.69 -9.15
N ILE A 267 20.61 10.58 -9.92
CA ILE A 267 19.17 10.58 -10.14
C ILE A 267 18.73 9.27 -10.80
N THR A 268 19.41 8.89 -11.89
CA THR A 268 19.13 7.66 -12.64
C THR A 268 19.37 6.41 -11.78
N ALA A 269 20.50 6.35 -11.05
CA ALA A 269 20.78 5.25 -10.13
C ALA A 269 19.71 5.12 -9.05
N ASN A 270 19.24 6.25 -8.48
CA ASN A 270 18.16 6.25 -7.48
C ASN A 270 16.84 5.75 -8.06
N ALA A 271 16.47 6.11 -9.29
CA ALA A 271 15.27 5.63 -9.95
C ALA A 271 15.29 4.10 -10.14
N VAL A 272 16.41 3.56 -10.62
CA VAL A 272 16.63 2.11 -10.75
C VAL A 272 16.54 1.43 -9.38
N MET A 273 17.18 1.99 -8.37
CA MET A 273 17.13 1.45 -7.02
C MET A 273 15.72 1.46 -6.41
N ASN A 274 14.90 2.48 -6.66
CA ASN A 274 13.50 2.49 -6.23
C ASN A 274 12.69 1.35 -6.86
N THR A 275 12.94 1.03 -8.14
CA THR A 275 12.33 -0.11 -8.82
C THR A 275 12.77 -1.43 -8.17
N LEU A 276 14.07 -1.63 -7.96
CA LEU A 276 14.62 -2.83 -7.31
C LEU A 276 14.11 -2.98 -5.86
N GLN A 277 14.03 -1.88 -5.11
CA GLN A 277 13.46 -1.86 -3.76
C GLN A 277 12.01 -2.36 -3.76
N SER A 278 11.19 -1.91 -4.71
CA SER A 278 9.79 -2.34 -4.82
C SER A 278 9.68 -3.86 -5.04
N ILE A 279 10.56 -4.44 -5.87
CA ILE A 279 10.62 -5.89 -6.12
C ILE A 279 11.05 -6.64 -4.84
N ILE A 280 12.13 -6.18 -4.20
CA ILE A 280 12.67 -6.80 -2.98
C ILE A 280 11.63 -6.85 -1.86
N LEU A 281 10.77 -5.84 -1.76
CA LEU A 281 9.78 -5.70 -0.69
C LEU A 281 8.45 -6.41 -0.96
N ILE A 282 8.23 -7.04 -2.12
CA ILE A 282 6.98 -7.77 -2.43
C ILE A 282 6.57 -8.75 -1.32
N PRO A 283 7.44 -9.66 -0.85
CA PRO A 283 7.03 -10.62 0.18
C PRO A 283 6.67 -9.98 1.51
N THR A 284 7.39 -8.92 1.90
CA THR A 284 7.11 -8.22 3.15
C THR A 284 5.80 -7.43 3.10
N SER A 285 5.41 -6.92 1.93
CA SER A 285 4.10 -6.29 1.73
C SER A 285 2.96 -7.27 2.00
N ALA A 286 3.08 -8.53 1.54
CA ALA A 286 2.13 -9.59 1.85
C ALA A 286 2.12 -9.93 3.35
N ILE A 287 3.29 -10.00 4.00
CA ILE A 287 3.41 -10.23 5.45
C ILE A 287 2.69 -9.13 6.23
N HIS A 288 2.83 -7.87 5.84
CA HIS A 288 2.15 -6.74 6.49
C HIS A 288 0.62 -6.83 6.37
N LEU A 289 0.10 -7.29 5.23
CA LEU A 289 -1.34 -7.47 5.03
C LEU A 289 -1.91 -8.61 5.89
N VAL A 290 -1.14 -9.67 6.13
CA VAL A 290 -1.55 -10.83 6.95
C VAL A 290 -1.40 -10.57 8.44
N ALA A 291 -0.51 -9.68 8.85
CA ALA A 291 -0.26 -9.39 10.26
C ALA A 291 -1.52 -8.89 10.99
N VAL A 292 -2.33 -8.04 10.33
CA VAL A 292 -3.56 -7.50 10.93
C VAL A 292 -4.59 -8.58 11.25
N PRO A 293 -5.01 -9.45 10.31
CA PRO A 293 -5.97 -10.51 10.62
C PRO A 293 -5.45 -11.53 11.64
N ILE A 294 -4.18 -11.95 11.56
CA ILE A 294 -3.64 -12.95 12.49
C ILE A 294 -3.57 -12.40 13.90
N VAL A 295 -2.89 -11.26 14.07
CA VAL A 295 -2.68 -10.68 15.41
C VAL A 295 -4.00 -10.13 15.96
N GLY A 296 -4.84 -9.53 15.11
CA GLY A 296 -6.15 -9.01 15.51
C GLY A 296 -7.08 -10.10 16.04
N GLN A 297 -7.17 -11.25 15.36
CA GLN A 297 -7.97 -12.38 15.84
C GLN A 297 -7.42 -12.97 17.14
N CYS A 298 -6.09 -13.12 17.28
CA CYS A 298 -5.49 -13.58 18.54
C CYS A 298 -5.86 -12.66 19.71
N LEU A 299 -5.79 -11.36 19.52
CA LEU A 299 -6.13 -10.37 20.55
C LEU A 299 -7.63 -10.36 20.86
N GLY A 300 -8.48 -10.48 19.82
CA GLY A 300 -9.93 -10.62 20.00
C GLY A 300 -10.31 -11.85 20.82
N ALA A 301 -9.63 -12.98 20.58
CA ALA A 301 -9.80 -14.23 21.34
C ALA A 301 -9.18 -14.20 22.76
N GLY A 302 -8.55 -13.10 23.18
CA GLY A 302 -7.85 -13.02 24.45
C GLY A 302 -6.51 -13.79 24.51
N LYS A 303 -6.02 -14.31 23.39
CA LYS A 303 -4.80 -15.13 23.30
C LYS A 303 -3.56 -14.25 23.06
N ALA A 304 -3.19 -13.46 24.07
CA ALA A 304 -2.07 -12.51 23.98
C ALA A 304 -0.72 -13.19 23.68
N GLU A 305 -0.48 -14.40 24.21
CA GLU A 305 0.76 -15.14 23.96
C GLU A 305 0.86 -15.64 22.49
N ASP A 306 -0.28 -16.02 21.87
CA ASP A 306 -0.31 -16.34 20.46
C ASP A 306 -0.04 -15.09 19.60
N ALA A 307 -0.58 -13.93 19.97
CA ALA A 307 -0.30 -12.67 19.30
C ALA A 307 1.20 -12.34 19.32
N LYS A 308 1.88 -12.50 20.46
CA LYS A 308 3.35 -12.33 20.57
C LYS A 308 4.10 -13.32 19.69
N TYR A 309 3.68 -14.59 19.73
CA TYR A 309 4.33 -15.64 18.95
C TYR A 309 4.23 -15.36 17.45
N TYR A 310 3.01 -15.04 16.93
CA TYR A 310 2.84 -14.78 15.52
C TYR A 310 3.54 -13.50 15.09
N THR A 311 3.63 -12.49 15.94
CA THR A 311 4.45 -11.29 15.65
C THR A 311 5.93 -11.67 15.46
N LYS A 312 6.51 -12.46 16.37
CA LYS A 312 7.89 -12.96 16.23
C LYS A 312 8.07 -13.80 14.97
N TRP A 313 7.12 -14.67 14.69
CA TRP A 313 7.14 -15.54 13.52
C TRP A 313 7.10 -14.72 12.21
N LEU A 314 6.22 -13.70 12.13
CA LEU A 314 6.13 -12.82 10.97
C LEU A 314 7.41 -12.01 10.77
N VAL A 315 8.01 -11.51 11.84
CA VAL A 315 9.32 -10.82 11.78
C VAL A 315 10.41 -11.78 11.30
N GLY A 316 10.47 -12.99 11.84
CA GLY A 316 11.42 -14.02 11.39
C GLY A 316 11.24 -14.39 9.92
N LEU A 317 9.98 -14.54 9.48
CA LEU A 317 9.67 -14.79 8.08
C LEU A 317 10.10 -13.62 7.18
N ALA A 318 9.91 -12.38 7.63
CA ALA A 318 10.36 -11.19 6.88
C ALA A 318 11.88 -11.17 6.72
N TYR A 319 12.65 -11.57 7.74
CA TYR A 319 14.10 -11.74 7.63
C TYR A 319 14.47 -12.74 6.53
N ILE A 320 13.85 -13.92 6.53
CA ILE A 320 14.13 -14.97 5.54
C ILE A 320 13.77 -14.50 4.14
N CYS A 321 12.58 -13.93 3.96
CA CYS A 321 12.12 -13.44 2.65
C CYS A 321 13.04 -12.34 2.11
N LEU A 322 13.41 -11.36 2.94
CA LEU A 322 14.30 -10.26 2.51
C LEU A 322 15.72 -10.75 2.21
N PHE A 323 16.24 -11.70 2.99
CA PHE A 323 17.53 -12.30 2.68
C PHE A 323 17.52 -12.98 1.30
N ILE A 324 16.45 -13.71 0.98
CA ILE A 324 16.30 -14.38 -0.31
C ILE A 324 16.12 -13.36 -1.44
N THR A 325 15.19 -12.42 -1.31
CA THR A 325 14.87 -11.47 -2.40
C THR A 325 15.98 -10.43 -2.60
N ALA A 326 16.49 -9.82 -1.55
CA ALA A 326 17.57 -8.85 -1.66
C ALA A 326 18.91 -9.52 -2.00
N GLY A 327 19.18 -10.69 -1.42
CA GLY A 327 20.36 -11.50 -1.75
C GLY A 327 20.34 -11.99 -3.20
N GLY A 328 19.20 -12.48 -3.67
CA GLY A 328 18.99 -12.85 -5.07
C GLY A 328 19.18 -11.64 -6.01
N THR A 329 18.61 -10.50 -5.67
CA THR A 329 18.80 -9.28 -6.47
C THR A 329 20.26 -8.83 -6.49
N LEU A 330 20.98 -8.97 -5.39
CA LEU A 330 22.40 -8.63 -5.31
C LEU A 330 23.27 -9.65 -6.09
N LEU A 331 22.95 -10.94 -6.01
CA LEU A 331 23.67 -11.99 -6.73
C LEU A 331 23.55 -11.81 -8.26
N PHE A 332 22.36 -11.44 -8.73
CA PHE A 332 22.09 -11.17 -10.13
C PHE A 332 22.14 -9.68 -10.48
N ALA A 333 22.88 -8.86 -9.69
CA ALA A 333 22.91 -7.41 -9.87
C ALA A 333 23.36 -7.00 -11.28
N ASN A 334 24.47 -7.58 -11.79
CA ASN A 334 25.00 -7.22 -13.11
C ASN A 334 24.02 -7.50 -14.26
N PRO A 335 23.45 -8.72 -14.42
CA PRO A 335 22.45 -8.97 -15.45
C PRO A 335 21.18 -8.13 -15.26
N ILE A 336 20.73 -7.85 -14.03
CA ILE A 336 19.58 -7.00 -13.78
C ILE A 336 19.85 -5.54 -14.19
N LEU A 337 21.00 -5.00 -13.79
CA LEU A 337 21.35 -3.61 -14.13
C LEU A 337 21.60 -3.41 -15.63
N SER A 338 22.09 -4.45 -16.34
CA SER A 338 22.27 -4.38 -17.79
C SER A 338 20.96 -4.21 -18.57
N LEU A 339 19.82 -4.66 -18.03
CA LEU A 339 18.49 -4.44 -18.63
C LEU A 339 18.12 -2.95 -18.72
N PHE A 340 18.67 -2.13 -17.83
CA PHE A 340 18.39 -0.68 -17.79
C PHE A 340 19.27 0.14 -18.75
N LYS A 341 20.22 -0.49 -19.45
CA LYS A 341 21.14 0.18 -20.41
C LYS A 341 21.82 1.43 -19.82
N LEU A 342 22.33 1.31 -18.60
CA LEU A 342 22.96 2.41 -17.85
C LEU A 342 24.36 2.68 -18.34
N THR A 343 24.85 3.91 -18.11
CA THR A 343 26.27 4.25 -18.27
C THR A 343 27.12 3.50 -17.23
N PRO A 344 28.41 3.26 -17.48
CA PRO A 344 29.29 2.60 -16.51
C PRO A 344 29.34 3.32 -15.16
N GLU A 345 29.32 4.66 -15.16
CA GLU A 345 29.29 5.49 -13.97
C GLU A 345 27.99 5.26 -13.15
N THR A 346 26.82 5.34 -13.81
CA THR A 346 25.52 5.10 -13.18
C THR A 346 25.40 3.68 -12.64
N THR A 347 25.92 2.69 -13.38
CA THR A 347 25.96 1.28 -12.94
C THR A 347 26.81 1.12 -11.66
N ALA A 348 27.97 1.77 -11.59
CA ALA A 348 28.81 1.73 -10.41
C ALA A 348 28.11 2.34 -9.18
N VAL A 349 27.42 3.48 -9.35
CA VAL A 349 26.63 4.11 -8.29
C VAL A 349 25.47 3.18 -7.86
N ALA A 350 24.69 2.64 -8.81
CA ALA A 350 23.58 1.75 -8.52
C ALA A 350 24.03 0.48 -7.78
N LEU A 351 25.14 -0.13 -8.18
CA LEU A 351 25.70 -1.30 -7.53
C LEU A 351 26.16 -1.01 -6.09
N ARG A 352 26.78 0.17 -5.85
CA ARG A 352 27.15 0.62 -4.51
C ARG A 352 25.94 0.79 -3.62
N LEU A 353 24.87 1.42 -4.12
CA LEU A 353 23.61 1.60 -3.42
C LEU A 353 22.94 0.25 -3.13
N LEU A 354 22.93 -0.68 -4.08
CA LEU A 354 22.33 -2.00 -3.92
C LEU A 354 23.04 -2.81 -2.83
N ARG A 355 24.38 -2.80 -2.80
CA ARG A 355 25.17 -3.47 -1.74
C ARG A 355 24.87 -2.88 -0.37
N PHE A 356 24.82 -1.56 -0.28
CA PHE A 356 24.45 -0.87 0.96
C PHE A 356 23.03 -1.21 1.39
N TYR A 357 22.07 -1.16 0.43
CA TYR A 357 20.66 -1.48 0.70
C TYR A 357 20.46 -2.92 1.17
N PHE A 358 21.17 -3.89 0.58
CA PHE A 358 21.13 -5.28 1.05
C PHE A 358 21.45 -5.37 2.55
N CYS A 359 22.54 -4.75 3.00
CA CYS A 359 22.90 -4.79 4.42
C CYS A 359 21.82 -4.21 5.31
N ILE A 360 21.26 -3.05 4.98
CA ILE A 360 20.27 -2.37 5.83
C ILE A 360 18.88 -3.02 5.76
N VAL A 361 18.44 -3.49 4.58
CA VAL A 361 17.11 -4.07 4.42
C VAL A 361 17.00 -5.40 5.15
N VAL A 362 18.04 -6.23 5.11
CA VAL A 362 18.05 -7.51 5.81
C VAL A 362 18.17 -7.34 7.32
N THR A 363 18.92 -6.33 7.80
CA THR A 363 19.16 -6.17 9.25
C THR A 363 18.06 -5.35 9.96
N LEU A 364 17.62 -4.24 9.36
CA LEU A 364 16.78 -3.26 10.05
C LEU A 364 15.31 -3.31 9.64
N TYR A 365 15.01 -3.57 8.35
CA TYR A 365 13.64 -3.45 7.83
C TYR A 365 12.61 -4.31 8.58
N PRO A 366 12.86 -5.60 8.92
CA PRO A 366 11.88 -6.41 9.63
C PRO A 366 11.45 -5.82 10.97
N LEU A 367 12.38 -5.25 11.73
CA LEU A 367 12.10 -4.62 13.02
C LEU A 367 11.42 -3.27 12.87
N ALA A 368 11.79 -2.49 11.85
CA ALA A 368 11.24 -1.15 11.62
C ALA A 368 9.80 -1.19 11.09
N PHE A 369 9.44 -2.18 10.24
CA PHE A 369 8.18 -2.17 9.50
C PHE A 369 7.26 -3.36 9.77
N THR A 370 7.76 -4.56 10.12
CA THR A 370 6.89 -5.73 10.33
C THR A 370 6.22 -5.73 11.71
N ILE A 371 6.81 -5.07 12.70
CA ILE A 371 6.21 -4.90 14.03
C ILE A 371 5.00 -3.95 13.96
N THR A 372 5.05 -2.92 13.11
CA THR A 372 4.03 -1.85 13.04
C THR A 372 2.62 -2.36 12.74
N PRO A 373 2.35 -3.22 11.73
CA PRO A 373 1.02 -3.78 11.49
C PRO A 373 0.50 -4.60 12.69
N CYS A 374 1.38 -5.26 13.45
CA CYS A 374 1.00 -6.00 14.65
C CYS A 374 0.56 -5.05 15.78
N LEU A 375 1.27 -3.94 15.98
CA LEU A 375 0.87 -2.89 16.93
C LEU A 375 -0.46 -2.23 16.53
N ARG A 376 -0.67 -2.01 15.23
CA ARG A 376 -1.95 -1.50 14.70
C ARG A 376 -3.10 -2.49 14.95
N ALA A 377 -2.86 -3.78 14.77
CA ALA A 377 -3.86 -4.82 15.05
C ALA A 377 -4.31 -4.83 16.52
N ALA A 378 -3.45 -4.36 17.43
CA ALA A 378 -3.76 -4.13 18.82
C ALA A 378 -4.42 -2.78 19.12
N GLY A 379 -4.56 -1.90 18.14
CA GLY A 379 -5.13 -0.56 18.31
C GLY A 379 -4.13 0.52 18.77
N ASP A 380 -2.83 0.22 18.81
CA ASP A 380 -1.80 1.20 19.25
C ASP A 380 -1.34 2.12 18.09
N VAL A 381 -2.31 2.54 17.27
CA VAL A 381 -2.09 3.26 16.01
C VAL A 381 -1.51 4.67 16.18
N ARG A 382 -1.86 5.37 17.27
CA ARG A 382 -1.29 6.70 17.54
C ARG A 382 0.21 6.61 17.80
N PHE A 383 0.65 5.58 18.51
CA PHE A 383 2.05 5.35 18.75
C PHE A 383 2.80 5.00 17.45
N CYS A 384 2.17 4.19 16.59
CA CYS A 384 2.71 3.89 15.26
C CYS A 384 2.86 5.16 14.42
N LEU A 385 1.84 6.03 14.41
CA LEU A 385 1.88 7.31 13.70
C LEU A 385 3.03 8.20 14.19
N ILE A 386 3.18 8.37 15.51
CA ILE A 386 4.25 9.21 16.08
C ILE A 386 5.63 8.68 15.65
N GLY A 387 5.89 7.38 15.80
CA GLY A 387 7.16 6.78 15.40
C GLY A 387 7.43 6.90 13.90
N ALA A 388 6.40 6.72 13.07
CA ALA A 388 6.52 6.88 11.62
C ALA A 388 6.80 8.34 11.20
N MET A 389 6.10 9.30 11.83
CA MET A 389 6.31 10.73 11.59
C MET A 389 7.72 11.15 12.02
N THR A 390 8.13 10.79 13.24
CA THR A 390 9.46 11.11 13.74
C THR A 390 10.55 10.51 12.83
N GLY A 391 10.44 9.23 12.45
CA GLY A 391 11.38 8.58 11.55
C GLY A 391 11.45 9.26 10.19
N MET A 392 10.29 9.56 9.57
CA MET A 392 10.24 10.17 8.24
C MET A 392 10.76 11.61 8.23
N TRP A 393 10.32 12.45 9.17
CA TRP A 393 10.67 13.87 9.17
C TRP A 393 12.05 14.13 9.72
N LEU A 394 12.42 13.58 10.87
CA LEU A 394 13.74 13.77 11.47
C LEU A 394 14.79 12.82 10.88
N GLY A 395 14.47 11.52 10.76
CA GLY A 395 15.41 10.53 10.28
C GLY A 395 15.67 10.62 8.78
N ARG A 396 14.61 10.66 7.96
CA ARG A 396 14.78 10.63 6.50
C ARG A 396 14.95 12.00 5.88
N ILE A 397 14.02 12.94 6.08
CA ILE A 397 14.04 14.23 5.38
C ILE A 397 15.19 15.11 5.92
N LEU A 398 15.20 15.38 7.22
CA LEU A 398 16.21 16.26 7.81
C LEU A 398 17.63 15.70 7.61
N CYS A 399 17.86 14.42 7.91
CA CYS A 399 19.18 13.82 7.72
C CYS A 399 19.60 13.77 6.23
N SER A 400 18.66 13.55 5.28
CA SER A 400 18.98 13.60 3.85
C SER A 400 19.50 14.98 3.46
N HIS A 401 18.84 16.05 3.87
CA HIS A 401 19.29 17.43 3.61
C HIS A 401 20.67 17.70 4.24
N LEU A 402 20.87 17.30 5.50
CA LEU A 402 22.15 17.48 6.19
C LEU A 402 23.29 16.69 5.51
N PHE A 403 23.07 15.42 5.19
CA PHE A 403 24.14 14.61 4.59
C PHE A 403 24.47 15.03 3.15
N VAL A 404 23.46 15.47 2.39
CA VAL A 404 23.69 16.03 1.06
C VAL A 404 24.45 17.36 1.15
N SER A 405 24.13 18.24 2.11
CA SER A 405 24.89 19.49 2.32
C SER A 405 26.32 19.26 2.77
N PHE A 406 26.63 18.12 3.42
CA PHE A 406 28.00 17.70 3.74
C PHE A 406 28.75 17.08 2.55
N GLY A 407 28.15 17.08 1.35
CA GLY A 407 28.79 16.56 0.14
C GLY A 407 28.70 15.05 -0.06
N TRP A 408 27.89 14.32 0.73
CA TRP A 408 27.72 12.87 0.59
C TRP A 408 26.87 12.45 -0.63
N GLY A 409 26.27 13.43 -1.34
CA GLY A 409 25.46 13.18 -2.52
C GLY A 409 24.37 12.14 -2.30
N ILE A 410 24.15 11.24 -3.27
CA ILE A 410 23.11 10.23 -3.18
C ILE A 410 23.32 9.24 -2.01
N MET A 411 24.55 8.94 -1.63
CA MET A 411 24.82 8.09 -0.46
C MET A 411 24.26 8.70 0.82
N GLY A 412 24.30 10.03 0.97
CA GLY A 412 23.72 10.73 2.11
C GLY A 412 22.22 10.49 2.24
N VAL A 413 21.48 10.49 1.12
CA VAL A 413 20.05 10.18 1.08
C VAL A 413 19.79 8.72 1.53
N TRP A 414 20.62 7.78 1.09
CA TRP A 414 20.47 6.36 1.47
C TRP A 414 20.89 6.07 2.91
N VAL A 415 21.88 6.79 3.44
CA VAL A 415 22.24 6.71 4.86
C VAL A 415 21.13 7.30 5.75
N ALA A 416 20.44 8.34 5.30
CA ALA A 416 19.28 8.88 6.01
C ALA A 416 18.13 7.86 6.15
N ILE A 417 18.03 6.86 5.25
CA ILE A 417 17.11 5.73 5.42
C ILE A 417 17.45 4.93 6.69
N VAL A 418 18.74 4.75 7.00
CA VAL A 418 19.16 4.06 8.22
C VAL A 418 18.72 4.84 9.45
N ALA A 419 18.87 6.15 9.46
CA ALA A 419 18.40 7.01 10.55
C ALA A 419 16.89 6.89 10.78
N ASP A 420 16.08 6.95 9.70
CA ASP A 420 14.62 6.71 9.76
C ASP A 420 14.32 5.34 10.39
N TRP A 421 14.95 4.27 9.91
CA TRP A 421 14.66 2.91 10.39
C TRP A 421 15.11 2.68 11.83
N LEU A 422 16.27 3.24 12.24
CA LEU A 422 16.72 3.16 13.62
C LEU A 422 15.78 3.91 14.58
N ILE A 423 15.27 5.08 14.20
CA ILE A 423 14.27 5.80 14.96
C ILE A 423 13.02 4.94 15.13
N ARG A 424 12.51 4.35 14.04
CA ARG A 424 11.33 3.46 14.10
C ARG A 424 11.58 2.26 15.02
N ILE A 425 12.74 1.63 14.93
CA ILE A 425 13.12 0.51 15.81
C ILE A 425 13.15 0.97 17.26
N ALA A 426 13.75 2.14 17.56
CA ALA A 426 13.81 2.70 18.90
C ALA A 426 12.43 2.99 19.49
N PHE A 427 11.42 3.31 18.65
CA PHE A 427 10.03 3.44 19.09
C PHE A 427 9.33 2.07 19.22
N TYR A 428 9.35 1.26 18.18
CA TYR A 428 8.45 0.09 18.09
C TYR A 428 8.97 -1.13 18.86
N LEU A 429 10.27 -1.38 18.87
CA LEU A 429 10.82 -2.56 19.52
C LEU A 429 10.65 -2.51 21.06
N PRO A 430 10.98 -1.41 21.78
CA PRO A 430 10.71 -1.32 23.22
C PRO A 430 9.22 -1.36 23.54
N ARG A 431 8.36 -0.76 22.67
CA ARG A 431 6.90 -0.84 22.82
C ARG A 431 6.39 -2.26 22.72
N TYR A 432 6.91 -3.03 21.77
CA TYR A 432 6.59 -4.44 21.61
C TYR A 432 7.08 -5.27 22.80
N LEU A 433 8.36 -5.12 23.20
CA LEU A 433 8.96 -5.89 24.29
C LEU A 433 8.30 -5.62 25.64
N SER A 434 7.90 -4.38 25.91
CA SER A 434 7.20 -4.00 27.17
C SER A 434 5.81 -4.62 27.30
N GLY A 435 5.24 -5.21 26.26
CA GLY A 435 3.88 -5.75 26.25
C GLY A 435 2.76 -4.72 26.42
N ARG A 436 3.07 -3.42 26.50
CA ARG A 436 2.08 -2.35 26.69
C ARG A 436 1.04 -2.28 25.57
N TRP A 437 1.39 -2.71 24.35
CA TRP A 437 0.49 -2.78 23.21
C TRP A 437 -0.65 -3.79 23.40
N LEU A 438 -0.45 -4.86 24.15
CA LEU A 438 -1.47 -5.87 24.46
C LEU A 438 -2.57 -5.37 25.41
N LYS A 439 -2.30 -4.29 26.16
CA LYS A 439 -3.25 -3.70 27.09
C LYS A 439 -4.23 -2.73 26.44
N LYS A 440 -4.07 -2.43 25.14
CA LYS A 440 -4.97 -1.57 24.39
C LYS A 440 -6.28 -2.29 24.11
N LYS A 441 -7.40 -1.57 24.24
CA LYS A 441 -8.74 -2.07 23.90
C LYS A 441 -9.21 -1.38 22.64
N VAL A 442 -9.62 -2.15 21.64
CA VAL A 442 -10.23 -1.66 20.40
C VAL A 442 -11.74 -1.87 20.46
N ILE A 443 -12.16 -3.03 20.97
CA ILE A 443 -13.55 -3.47 21.11
C ILE A 443 -13.88 -3.74 22.57
#